data_b946316c13f8398e97e3ddfec32089d4
#
_entry.id   b946316c13f8398e97e3ddfec32089d4
#
_cell.length_a   1.000
_cell.length_b   1.000
_cell.length_c   1.000
_cell.angle_alpha   90.00
_cell.angle_beta   90.00
_cell.angle_gamma   90.00
#
_symmetry.space_group_name_H-M   'P 1'
#
loop_
_entity.id
_entity.type
_entity.pdbx_description
1 polymer ?
#
loop_
_entity_poly.entity_id
_entity_poly.type
_entity_poly.pdbx_seq_one_letter_code
_entity_poly.pdbx_strand_id
1 'polypeptide(L)' 'MKCREAENLLEAYGASAEAYGVAVYALMNVLSGSRAEFWSALKIAESAKDDCSSALKAVDLHMLKHQCQAN' A
#
# COMPACT_ATOMS: atom_id res chain seq x y z
N MET A 1 -11.77 21.09 11.09
CA MET A 1 -11.92 21.23 9.66
C MET A 1 -11.22 20.08 8.95
N LYS A 2 -11.91 19.49 8.00
CA LYS A 2 -11.33 18.34 7.28
C LYS A 2 -10.47 18.78 6.13
N CYS A 3 -9.36 18.13 5.95
CA CYS A 3 -8.48 18.37 4.82
C CYS A 3 -8.80 17.33 3.75
N ARG A 4 -9.39 17.80 2.65
CA ARG A 4 -9.79 16.90 1.57
C ARG A 4 -8.59 16.17 0.98
N GLU A 5 -7.47 16.88 0.87
CA GLU A 5 -6.27 16.26 0.32
C GLU A 5 -5.77 15.14 1.21
N ALA A 6 -5.82 15.33 2.52
CA ALA A 6 -5.43 14.29 3.47
C ALA A 6 -6.35 13.09 3.33
N GLU A 7 -7.65 13.32 3.16
CA GLU A 7 -8.59 12.22 2.97
C GLU A 7 -8.27 11.43 1.70
N ASN A 8 -7.97 12.14 0.62
CA ASN A 8 -7.63 11.47 -0.64
C ASN A 8 -6.35 10.65 -0.51
N LEU A 9 -5.37 11.19 0.20
CA LEU A 9 -4.11 10.47 0.41
C LEU A 9 -4.31 9.25 1.29
N LEU A 10 -5.15 9.34 2.29
CA LEU A 10 -5.45 8.21 3.15
C LEU A 10 -6.22 7.13 2.39
N GLU A 11 -7.13 7.54 1.51
CA GLU A 11 -7.83 6.58 0.66
C GLU A 11 -6.87 5.84 -0.24
N ALA A 12 -5.92 6.59 -0.83
CA ALA A 12 -4.93 5.97 -1.71
C ALA A 12 -4.06 4.98 -0.93
N TYR A 13 -3.68 5.36 0.28
CA TYR A 13 -2.91 4.46 1.13
C TYR A 13 -3.72 3.21 1.47
N GLY A 14 -4.98 3.38 1.84
CA GLY A 14 -5.85 2.25 2.14
C GLY A 14 -6.00 1.29 0.98
N ALA A 15 -6.17 1.83 -0.23
CA ALA A 15 -6.27 1.01 -1.43
C ALA A 15 -4.96 0.26 -1.69
N SER A 16 -3.82 0.93 -1.49
CA SER A 16 -2.52 0.29 -1.67
C SER A 16 -2.29 -0.80 -0.64
N ALA A 17 -2.70 -0.56 0.60
CA ALA A 17 -2.55 -1.55 1.66
C ALA A 17 -3.40 -2.78 1.36
N GLU A 18 -4.60 -2.56 0.86
CA GLU A 18 -5.47 -3.67 0.49
C GLU A 18 -4.87 -4.48 -0.64
N ALA A 19 -4.34 -3.81 -1.66
CA ALA A 19 -3.71 -4.49 -2.78
C ALA A 19 -2.49 -5.30 -2.31
N TYR A 20 -1.72 -4.75 -1.39
CA TYR A 20 -0.58 -5.46 -0.84
C TYR A 20 -1.04 -6.71 -0.08
N GLY A 21 -2.10 -6.58 0.71
CA GLY A 21 -2.64 -7.72 1.44
C GLY A 21 -3.11 -8.83 0.52
N VAL A 22 -3.78 -8.46 -0.57
CA VAL A 22 -4.23 -9.44 -1.58
C VAL A 22 -3.02 -10.12 -2.21
N ALA A 23 -1.97 -9.35 -2.52
CA ALA A 23 -0.78 -9.91 -3.14
C ALA A 23 -0.05 -10.87 -2.21
N VAL A 24 0.00 -10.56 -0.91
CA VAL A 24 0.61 -11.45 0.07
C VAL A 24 -0.20 -12.73 0.20
N TYR A 25 -1.51 -12.62 0.19
CA TYR A 25 -2.38 -13.78 0.27
C TYR A 25 -2.18 -14.69 -0.94
N ALA A 26 -2.06 -14.10 -2.13
CA ALA A 26 -1.80 -14.87 -3.33
C ALA A 26 -0.44 -15.58 -3.25
N LEU A 27 0.55 -14.90 -2.66
CA LEU A 27 1.86 -15.50 -2.46
C LEU A 27 1.77 -16.74 -1.57
N MET A 28 0.97 -16.68 -0.52
CA MET A 28 0.78 -17.83 0.37
C MET A 28 0.15 -18.99 -0.37
N ASN A 29 -0.76 -18.70 -1.28
CA ASN A 29 -1.45 -19.74 -2.04
C ASN A 29 -0.56 -20.48 -3.01
N VAL A 30 0.56 -19.88 -3.43
CA VAL A 30 1.48 -20.53 -4.37
C VAL A 30 2.73 -21.08 -3.71
N LEU A 31 2.73 -21.17 -2.38
CA LEU A 31 3.89 -21.71 -1.67
C LEU A 31 4.24 -23.12 -2.11
N SER A 32 3.23 -23.93 -2.38
CA SER A 32 3.46 -25.30 -2.82
C SER A 32 3.40 -25.43 -4.35
N GLY A 33 3.35 -24.31 -5.06
CA GLY A 33 3.34 -24.32 -6.52
C GLY A 33 4.74 -24.37 -7.09
N SER A 34 4.84 -24.06 -8.38
CA SER A 34 6.13 -24.06 -9.03
C SER A 34 6.96 -22.87 -8.57
N ARG A 35 8.27 -22.99 -8.78
CA ARG A 35 9.17 -21.90 -8.43
C ARG A 35 8.85 -20.64 -9.24
N ALA A 36 8.50 -20.83 -10.51
CA ALA A 36 8.16 -19.69 -11.36
C ALA A 36 6.93 -18.96 -10.84
N GLU A 37 5.93 -19.70 -10.39
CA GLU A 37 4.73 -19.10 -9.83
C GLU A 37 5.05 -18.32 -8.55
N PHE A 38 5.88 -18.89 -7.73
CA PHE A 38 6.27 -18.24 -6.47
C PHE A 38 7.00 -16.91 -6.76
N TRP A 39 7.98 -16.95 -7.66
CA TRP A 39 8.73 -15.75 -7.98
C TRP A 39 7.86 -14.67 -8.61
N SER A 40 6.92 -15.07 -9.43
CA SER A 40 6.00 -14.14 -10.06
C SER A 40 5.13 -13.45 -9.01
N ALA A 41 4.59 -14.23 -8.08
CA ALA A 41 3.75 -13.69 -7.02
C ALA A 41 4.57 -12.80 -6.08
N LEU A 42 5.82 -13.17 -5.83
CA LEU A 42 6.68 -12.38 -4.96
C LEU A 42 6.96 -11.01 -5.57
N LYS A 43 7.21 -10.97 -6.87
CA LYS A 43 7.44 -9.70 -7.54
C LYS A 43 6.24 -8.78 -7.44
N ILE A 44 5.06 -9.34 -7.61
CA ILE A 44 3.83 -8.57 -7.51
C ILE A 44 3.67 -8.02 -6.08
N ALA A 45 3.95 -8.86 -5.08
CA ALA A 45 3.83 -8.43 -3.70
C ALA A 45 4.85 -7.33 -3.36
N GLU A 46 6.07 -7.44 -3.88
CA GLU A 46 7.07 -6.42 -3.65
C GLU A 46 6.69 -5.10 -4.28
N SER A 47 6.14 -5.15 -5.49
CA SER A 47 5.69 -3.94 -6.17
C SER A 47 4.54 -3.29 -5.39
N ALA A 48 3.61 -4.09 -4.91
CA ALA A 48 2.50 -3.58 -4.12
C ALA A 48 2.98 -2.98 -2.80
N LYS A 49 4.01 -3.58 -2.21
CA LYS A 49 4.59 -3.05 -0.98
C LYS A 49 5.22 -1.68 -1.22
N ASP A 50 5.92 -1.53 -2.35
CA ASP A 50 6.54 -0.24 -2.68
C ASP A 50 5.47 0.83 -2.89
N ASP A 51 4.39 0.49 -3.56
CA ASP A 51 3.30 1.43 -3.76
C ASP A 51 2.69 1.85 -2.42
N CYS A 52 2.52 0.89 -1.53
CA CYS A 52 1.99 1.17 -0.21
C CYS A 52 2.92 2.09 0.58
N SER A 53 4.22 1.83 0.52
CA SER A 53 5.20 2.67 1.20
C SER A 53 5.20 4.09 0.65
N SER A 54 5.08 4.23 -0.66
CA SER A 54 5.03 5.54 -1.28
C SER A 54 3.78 6.31 -0.87
N ALA A 55 2.65 5.61 -0.80
CA ALA A 55 1.40 6.24 -0.41
C ALA A 55 1.47 6.70 1.05
N LEU A 56 2.06 5.88 1.91
CA LEU A 56 2.20 6.25 3.32
C LEU A 56 3.12 7.46 3.48
N LYS A 57 4.20 7.48 2.71
CA LYS A 57 5.12 8.60 2.74
C LYS A 57 4.44 9.89 2.32
N ALA A 58 3.57 9.81 1.31
CA ALA A 58 2.83 10.98 0.86
C ALA A 58 1.91 11.50 1.96
N VAL A 59 1.27 10.60 2.71
CA VAL A 59 0.43 11.00 3.82
C VAL A 59 1.26 11.71 4.89
N ASP A 60 2.39 11.10 5.25
CA ASP A 60 3.27 11.67 6.28
C ASP A 60 3.77 13.05 5.89
N LEU A 61 4.21 13.21 4.66
CA LEU A 61 4.71 14.49 4.21
C LEU A 61 3.63 15.55 4.22
N HIS A 62 2.43 15.17 3.82
CA HIS A 62 1.32 16.12 3.83
C HIS A 62 1.00 16.57 5.24
N MET A 63 0.95 15.63 6.17
CA MET A 63 0.65 15.95 7.56
C MET A 63 1.70 16.87 8.17
N LEU A 64 2.97 16.59 7.86
CA LEU A 64 4.05 17.43 8.38
C LEU A 64 4.00 18.84 7.79
N LYS A 65 3.68 18.93 6.52
CA LYS A 65 3.75 20.19 5.80
C LYS A 65 2.57 21.09 6.13
N HIS A 66 1.39 20.51 6.16
CA HIS A 66 0.16 21.28 6.30
C HIS A 66 -0.49 21.16 7.65
N GLN A 67 -0.07 20.17 8.42
CA GLN A 67 -0.65 19.92 9.75
C GLN A 67 -2.16 19.83 9.67
N CYS A 68 -2.65 19.15 8.65
CA CYS A 68 -4.07 19.01 8.38
C CYS A 68 -4.70 17.97 9.29
N GLN A 69 -4.42 18.03 10.55
CA GLN A 69 -4.98 17.05 11.45
C GLN A 69 -6.36 17.44 11.86
N ALA A 70 -7.21 16.44 11.93
CA ALA A 70 -8.52 16.65 12.49
C ALA A 70 -8.36 16.87 13.97
N ASN A 71 -8.87 17.94 14.44
CA ASN A 71 -8.82 18.21 15.87
C ASN A 71 -10.17 18.03 16.47
#